data_84c058d540c6cb0bc8f698e259847167
#
_entry.id   84c058d540c6cb0bc8f698e259847167
#
_cell.length_a   1.000
_cell.length_b   1.000
_cell.length_c   1.000
_cell.angle_alpha   90.00
_cell.angle_beta   90.00
_cell.angle_gamma   90.00
#
_symmetry.space_group_name_H-M   'P 1'
#
loop_
_entity.id
_entity.type
_entity.pdbx_description
1 polymer ?
#
loop_
_entity_poly.entity_id
_entity_poly.type
_entity_poly.pdbx_seq_one_letter_code
_entity_poly.pdbx_strand_id
1 'polypeptide(L)'
;PCDVVEDILRIYGYNNVEIPTALKSSLTIKAEEDRSYKLQNLVSEQLVGQGFNEILNNSLTREAYYDSLQTHAPEHLVRLLNPLSGDLNVMRQTLLFGGLESIAHNVNRKMGNIRFFEFGKCYHFDADRKAQEQLTPEEVKAFPAKVLAGYSEEFHLGLWLHGNRVEGSWAHADEA
;
A
#
# COMPACT_ATOMS: atom_id res chain seq x y z
N PRO A 1 -16.19 15.04 20.55
CA PRO A 1 -15.79 16.45 20.74
C PRO A 1 -16.03 17.29 19.47
N CYS A 2 -15.72 16.77 18.27
CA CYS A 2 -15.87 17.54 17.01
C CYS A 2 -17.32 17.90 16.71
N ASP A 3 -18.27 17.00 16.97
CA ASP A 3 -19.69 17.21 16.73
C ASP A 3 -20.25 18.36 17.58
N VAL A 4 -19.80 18.44 18.87
CA VAL A 4 -20.19 19.53 19.75
C VAL A 4 -19.60 20.86 19.27
N VAL A 5 -18.39 20.86 18.76
CA VAL A 5 -17.75 22.06 18.17
C VAL A 5 -18.52 22.50 16.94
N GLU A 6 -18.95 21.56 16.09
CA GLU A 6 -19.77 21.87 14.91
C GLU A 6 -21.09 22.52 15.31
N ASP A 7 -21.80 21.99 16.29
CA ASP A 7 -23.08 22.57 16.75
C ASP A 7 -22.91 23.97 17.33
N ILE A 8 -21.82 24.18 18.09
CA ILE A 8 -21.48 25.53 18.59
C ILE A 8 -21.20 26.49 17.43
N LEU A 9 -20.45 26.05 16.42
CA LEU A 9 -20.12 26.88 15.25
C LEU A 9 -21.35 27.20 14.40
N ARG A 10 -22.33 26.31 14.32
CA ARG A 10 -23.61 26.59 13.64
C ARG A 10 -24.36 27.75 14.31
N ILE A 11 -24.37 27.79 15.65
CA ILE A 11 -25.05 28.87 16.42
C ILE A 11 -24.22 30.15 16.40
N TYR A 12 -22.90 30.05 16.60
CA TYR A 12 -21.98 31.18 16.59
C TYR A 12 -21.86 31.83 15.21
N GLY A 13 -21.94 31.04 14.16
CA GLY A 13 -21.76 31.43 12.77
C GLY A 13 -20.32 31.20 12.32
N TYR A 14 -20.14 30.40 11.28
CA TYR A 14 -18.82 30.09 10.69
C TYR A 14 -18.06 31.33 10.25
N ASN A 15 -18.77 32.37 9.78
CA ASN A 15 -18.15 33.61 9.31
C ASN A 15 -17.60 34.49 10.44
N ASN A 16 -17.99 34.20 11.69
CA ASN A 16 -17.50 34.93 12.86
C ASN A 16 -16.19 34.37 13.42
N VAL A 17 -15.71 33.24 12.87
CA VAL A 17 -14.43 32.64 13.29
C VAL A 17 -13.29 33.43 12.64
N GLU A 18 -12.42 34.01 13.47
CA GLU A 18 -11.24 34.68 13.00
C GLU A 18 -10.26 33.70 12.37
N ILE A 19 -9.86 33.93 11.14
CA ILE A 19 -8.82 33.16 10.45
C ILE A 19 -7.47 33.74 10.87
N PRO A 20 -6.63 33.01 11.59
CA PRO A 20 -5.31 33.51 11.97
C PRO A 20 -4.44 33.76 10.74
N THR A 21 -3.77 34.88 10.72
CA THR A 21 -2.85 35.28 9.62
C THR A 21 -1.53 34.49 9.65
N ALA A 22 -1.24 33.83 10.76
CA ALA A 22 -0.03 33.01 10.93
C ALA A 22 -0.30 31.81 11.82
N LEU A 23 0.18 30.64 11.38
CA LEU A 23 0.21 29.42 12.17
C LEU A 23 1.60 29.28 12.79
N LYS A 24 1.67 29.24 14.13
CA LYS A 24 2.92 28.92 14.84
C LYS A 24 2.91 27.42 15.17
N SER A 25 3.81 26.67 14.54
CA SER A 25 4.05 25.26 14.90
C SER A 25 5.55 25.02 15.05
N SER A 26 5.92 24.13 15.95
CA SER A 26 7.27 23.59 16.01
C SER A 26 7.30 22.27 15.21
N LEU A 27 8.11 22.24 14.16
CA LEU A 27 8.30 21.03 13.37
C LEU A 27 9.57 20.32 13.84
N THR A 28 9.43 19.05 14.24
CA THR A 28 10.57 18.20 14.55
C THR A 28 11.02 17.54 13.26
N ILE A 29 12.23 17.88 12.79
CA ILE A 29 12.72 17.54 11.43
C ILE A 29 13.51 16.21 11.41
N LYS A 30 13.42 15.35 12.39
CA LYS A 30 14.19 14.09 12.41
C LYS A 30 13.36 12.94 12.96
N ALA A 31 12.36 12.51 12.21
CA ALA A 31 11.75 11.20 12.42
C ALA A 31 12.42 10.16 11.52
N GLU A 32 12.42 8.91 11.95
CA GLU A 32 12.92 7.77 11.15
C GLU A 32 12.12 7.62 9.85
N GLU A 33 10.84 8.00 9.90
CA GLU A 33 9.93 8.10 8.76
C GLU A 33 10.44 9.05 7.67
N ASP A 34 11.03 10.19 8.04
CA ASP A 34 11.61 11.14 7.05
C ASP A 34 12.76 10.49 6.25
N ARG A 35 13.51 9.59 6.88
CA ARG A 35 14.58 8.85 6.21
C ARG A 35 14.00 7.85 5.21
N SER A 36 12.92 7.18 5.57
CA SER A 36 12.21 6.25 4.67
C SER A 36 11.67 6.97 3.43
N TYR A 37 11.01 8.12 3.61
CA TYR A 37 10.50 8.92 2.50
C TYR A 37 11.62 9.46 1.59
N LYS A 38 12.74 9.91 2.17
CA LYS A 38 13.90 10.34 1.37
C LYS A 38 14.46 9.22 0.52
N LEU A 39 14.54 8.01 1.08
CA LEU A 39 15.00 6.83 0.34
C LEU A 39 14.03 6.48 -0.79
N GLN A 40 12.71 6.48 -0.52
CA GLN A 40 11.69 6.22 -1.54
C GLN A 40 11.78 7.24 -2.67
N ASN A 41 11.87 8.53 -2.34
CA ASN A 41 11.99 9.59 -3.36
C ASN A 41 13.25 9.43 -4.20
N LEU A 42 14.39 9.11 -3.59
CA LEU A 42 15.64 8.89 -4.30
C LEU A 42 15.52 7.72 -5.30
N VAL A 43 14.93 6.61 -4.86
CA VAL A 43 14.71 5.42 -5.72
C VAL A 43 13.68 5.74 -6.81
N SER A 44 12.59 6.44 -6.48
CA SER A 44 11.58 6.87 -7.45
C SER A 44 12.17 7.74 -8.55
N GLU A 45 12.97 8.75 -8.18
CA GLU A 45 13.64 9.64 -9.15
C GLU A 45 14.56 8.85 -10.08
N GLN A 46 15.30 7.88 -9.56
CA GLN A 46 16.15 6.99 -10.34
C GLN A 46 15.35 6.14 -11.33
N LEU A 47 14.23 5.55 -10.87
CA LEU A 47 13.37 4.70 -11.72
C LEU A 47 12.64 5.53 -12.78
N VAL A 48 12.09 6.69 -12.42
CA VAL A 48 11.44 7.61 -13.37
C VAL A 48 12.46 8.09 -14.42
N GLY A 49 13.70 8.39 -14.01
CA GLY A 49 14.78 8.73 -14.94
C GLY A 49 15.12 7.62 -15.94
N GLN A 50 14.78 6.36 -15.62
CA GLN A 50 14.92 5.18 -16.51
C GLN A 50 13.62 4.85 -17.27
N GLY A 51 12.59 5.69 -17.19
CA GLY A 51 11.34 5.54 -17.92
C GLY A 51 10.33 4.60 -17.25
N PHE A 52 10.47 4.35 -15.95
CA PHE A 52 9.43 3.67 -15.18
C PHE A 52 8.33 4.64 -14.77
N ASN A 53 7.10 4.12 -14.68
CA ASN A 53 5.95 4.83 -14.16
C ASN A 53 5.57 4.23 -12.81
N GLU A 54 5.34 5.08 -11.83
CA GLU A 54 4.82 4.66 -10.53
C GLU A 54 3.35 4.25 -10.66
N ILE A 55 3.00 3.12 -10.06
CA ILE A 55 1.63 2.64 -9.95
C ILE A 55 1.24 2.48 -8.49
N LEU A 56 -0.04 2.53 -8.20
CA LEU A 56 -0.60 2.28 -6.88
C LEU A 56 -1.79 1.34 -7.02
N ASN A 57 -1.60 0.11 -6.55
CA ASN A 57 -2.64 -0.91 -6.55
C ASN A 57 -3.31 -1.03 -5.19
N ASN A 58 -4.51 -1.62 -5.17
CA ASN A 58 -5.23 -1.89 -3.94
C ASN A 58 -4.46 -2.87 -3.05
N SER A 59 -4.48 -2.64 -1.74
CA SER A 59 -3.95 -3.60 -0.76
C SER A 59 -4.83 -4.83 -0.59
N LEU A 60 -6.08 -4.78 -1.05
CA LEU A 60 -6.99 -5.90 -1.08
C LEU A 60 -6.89 -6.62 -2.42
N THR A 61 -6.97 -7.96 -2.37
CA THR A 61 -6.84 -8.84 -3.53
C THR A 61 -7.70 -10.10 -3.38
N ARG A 62 -7.65 -10.98 -4.37
CA ARG A 62 -8.38 -12.25 -4.41
C ARG A 62 -7.61 -13.34 -3.69
N GLU A 63 -8.26 -14.05 -2.77
CA GLU A 63 -7.71 -15.23 -2.14
C GLU A 63 -7.30 -16.31 -3.16
N ALA A 64 -8.09 -16.49 -4.22
CA ALA A 64 -7.85 -17.47 -5.26
C ALA A 64 -6.48 -17.36 -5.97
N TYR A 65 -5.82 -16.20 -5.91
CA TYR A 65 -4.46 -16.06 -6.45
C TYR A 65 -3.41 -16.87 -5.68
N TYR A 66 -3.70 -17.21 -4.42
CA TYR A 66 -2.78 -17.89 -3.52
C TYR A 66 -3.00 -19.39 -3.43
N ASP A 67 -4.12 -19.92 -3.96
CA ASP A 67 -4.51 -21.33 -3.83
C ASP A 67 -3.47 -22.33 -4.38
N SER A 68 -2.71 -21.93 -5.39
CA SER A 68 -1.71 -22.76 -6.06
C SER A 68 -0.27 -22.35 -5.79
N LEU A 69 -0.04 -21.31 -4.97
CA LEU A 69 1.30 -20.80 -4.70
C LEU A 69 1.97 -21.56 -3.57
N GLN A 70 3.21 -21.98 -3.80
CA GLN A 70 4.04 -22.59 -2.76
C GLN A 70 4.78 -21.57 -1.90
N THR A 71 5.04 -20.37 -2.45
CA THR A 71 5.84 -19.33 -1.80
C THR A 71 5.05 -18.38 -0.91
N HIS A 72 3.73 -18.34 -1.13
CA HIS A 72 2.79 -17.46 -0.41
C HIS A 72 1.60 -18.30 0.00
N ALA A 73 1.76 -19.02 1.10
CA ALA A 73 0.79 -20.00 1.55
C ALA A 73 -0.52 -19.34 2.00
N PRO A 74 -1.70 -19.93 1.66
CA PRO A 74 -3.01 -19.39 2.01
C PRO A 74 -3.26 -19.26 3.52
N GLU A 75 -2.57 -20.04 4.36
CA GLU A 75 -2.66 -19.97 5.82
C GLU A 75 -2.13 -18.66 6.39
N HIS A 76 -1.23 -17.98 5.69
CA HIS A 76 -0.67 -16.69 6.09
C HIS A 76 -1.46 -15.48 5.57
N LEU A 77 -2.61 -15.71 4.95
CA LEU A 77 -3.47 -14.64 4.44
C LEU A 77 -4.19 -13.90 5.58
N VAL A 78 -4.17 -12.58 5.50
CA VAL A 78 -5.01 -11.71 6.32
C VAL A 78 -6.38 -11.59 5.66
N ARG A 79 -7.37 -12.32 6.18
CA ARG A 79 -8.73 -12.33 5.65
C ARG A 79 -9.58 -11.23 6.26
N LEU A 80 -10.41 -10.60 5.42
CA LEU A 80 -11.40 -9.63 5.87
C LEU A 80 -12.61 -10.35 6.46
N LEU A 81 -13.10 -9.84 7.60
CA LEU A 81 -14.28 -10.40 8.25
C LEU A 81 -15.55 -10.19 7.40
N ASN A 82 -15.69 -9.00 6.81
CA ASN A 82 -16.84 -8.60 5.99
C ASN A 82 -16.36 -7.97 4.69
N PRO A 83 -15.90 -8.75 3.69
CA PRO A 83 -15.42 -8.21 2.43
C PRO A 83 -16.58 -7.62 1.61
N LEU A 84 -16.33 -6.49 0.95
CA LEU A 84 -17.30 -5.85 0.06
C LEU A 84 -17.56 -6.65 -1.21
N SER A 85 -16.61 -7.46 -1.65
CA SER A 85 -16.75 -8.38 -2.79
C SER A 85 -15.87 -9.61 -2.60
N GLY A 86 -16.18 -10.70 -3.31
CA GLY A 86 -15.35 -11.90 -3.34
C GLY A 86 -13.98 -11.69 -4.00
N ASP A 87 -13.84 -10.63 -4.79
CA ASP A 87 -12.60 -10.28 -5.47
C ASP A 87 -11.64 -9.43 -4.62
N LEU A 88 -12.10 -8.94 -3.46
CA LEU A 88 -11.34 -8.09 -2.54
C LEU A 88 -11.53 -8.60 -1.11
N ASN A 89 -11.19 -9.87 -0.88
CA ASN A 89 -11.51 -10.56 0.36
C ASN A 89 -10.33 -10.81 1.28
N VAL A 90 -9.09 -10.60 0.79
CA VAL A 90 -7.87 -10.75 1.57
C VAL A 90 -6.92 -9.58 1.34
N MET A 91 -6.01 -9.36 2.30
CA MET A 91 -4.90 -8.43 2.10
C MET A 91 -3.75 -9.11 1.36
N ARG A 92 -3.08 -8.38 0.49
CA ARG A 92 -1.99 -8.89 -0.35
C ARG A 92 -0.77 -9.31 0.45
N GLN A 93 -0.24 -10.51 0.19
CA GLN A 93 1.07 -10.97 0.68
C GLN A 93 2.22 -10.53 -0.23
N THR A 94 1.93 -10.14 -1.46
CA THR A 94 2.90 -9.71 -2.46
C THR A 94 2.32 -8.62 -3.36
N LEU A 95 3.16 -7.78 -3.92
CA LEU A 95 2.78 -6.76 -4.90
C LEU A 95 2.56 -7.37 -6.30
N LEU A 96 2.96 -8.64 -6.51
CA LEU A 96 3.02 -9.29 -7.82
C LEU A 96 1.70 -9.19 -8.60
N PHE A 97 0.59 -9.60 -7.98
CA PHE A 97 -0.69 -9.70 -8.68
C PHE A 97 -1.26 -8.36 -9.10
N GLY A 98 -1.19 -7.33 -8.23
CA GLY A 98 -1.63 -5.98 -8.59
C GLY A 98 -0.85 -5.42 -9.79
N GLY A 99 0.48 -5.61 -9.83
CA GLY A 99 1.29 -5.21 -10.96
C GLY A 99 0.96 -5.97 -12.25
N LEU A 100 0.71 -7.29 -12.15
CA LEU A 100 0.29 -8.10 -13.32
C LEU A 100 -1.10 -7.69 -13.83
N GLU A 101 -2.05 -7.38 -12.96
CA GLU A 101 -3.36 -6.83 -13.33
C GLU A 101 -3.21 -5.49 -14.05
N SER A 102 -2.34 -4.62 -13.54
CA SER A 102 -2.04 -3.33 -14.17
C SER A 102 -1.40 -3.49 -15.55
N ILE A 103 -0.49 -4.45 -15.72
CA ILE A 103 0.08 -4.80 -17.04
C ILE A 103 -1.02 -5.29 -17.98
N ALA A 104 -1.82 -6.28 -17.55
CA ALA A 104 -2.89 -6.83 -18.37
C ALA A 104 -3.90 -5.76 -18.82
N HIS A 105 -4.25 -4.85 -17.91
CA HIS A 105 -5.12 -3.71 -18.19
C HIS A 105 -4.57 -2.81 -19.30
N ASN A 106 -3.27 -2.51 -19.28
CA ASN A 106 -2.62 -1.64 -20.26
C ASN A 106 -2.36 -2.36 -21.59
N VAL A 107 -1.95 -3.63 -21.56
CA VAL A 107 -1.76 -4.45 -22.77
C VAL A 107 -3.07 -4.57 -23.55
N ASN A 108 -4.20 -4.78 -22.87
CA ASN A 108 -5.53 -4.79 -23.51
C ASN A 108 -5.90 -3.44 -24.15
N ARG A 109 -5.18 -2.36 -23.81
CA ARG A 109 -5.32 -1.02 -24.41
C ARG A 109 -4.21 -0.71 -25.43
N LYS A 110 -3.50 -1.75 -25.89
CA LYS A 110 -2.43 -1.67 -26.88
C LYS A 110 -1.16 -0.92 -26.40
N MET A 111 -0.95 -0.84 -25.09
CA MET A 111 0.31 -0.39 -24.53
C MET A 111 1.26 -1.59 -24.44
N GLY A 112 2.18 -1.71 -25.41
CA GLY A 112 3.05 -2.88 -25.54
C GLY A 112 4.30 -2.83 -24.65
N ASN A 113 4.85 -1.63 -24.41
CA ASN A 113 6.09 -1.46 -23.68
C ASN A 113 5.79 -0.77 -22.33
N ILE A 114 5.92 -1.53 -21.26
CA ILE A 114 5.50 -1.12 -19.90
C ILE A 114 6.65 -1.30 -18.94
N ARG A 115 6.93 -0.27 -18.15
CA ARG A 115 7.85 -0.28 -17.02
C ARG A 115 7.14 0.34 -15.84
N PHE A 116 6.77 -0.50 -14.86
CA PHE A 116 6.05 -0.07 -13.67
C PHE A 116 6.87 -0.33 -12.41
N PHE A 117 6.68 0.52 -11.41
CA PHE A 117 7.12 0.27 -10.05
C PHE A 117 6.05 0.69 -9.05
N GLU A 118 6.05 0.06 -7.89
CA GLU A 118 5.16 0.36 -6.77
C GLU A 118 5.90 0.18 -5.46
N PHE A 119 5.81 1.17 -4.58
CA PHE A 119 6.08 1.01 -3.17
C PHE A 119 4.79 0.66 -2.45
N GLY A 120 4.77 -0.47 -1.75
CA GLY A 120 3.55 -0.91 -1.09
C GLY A 120 3.80 -1.84 0.08
N LYS A 121 2.82 -1.89 0.97
CA LYS A 121 2.83 -2.83 2.10
C LYS A 121 2.28 -4.17 1.67
N CYS A 122 2.90 -5.23 2.16
CA CYS A 122 2.46 -6.62 2.11
C CYS A 122 2.12 -7.08 3.52
N TYR A 123 1.15 -7.97 3.67
CA TYR A 123 0.55 -8.31 4.94
C TYR A 123 0.58 -9.81 5.17
N HIS A 124 0.94 -10.23 6.37
CA HIS A 124 1.06 -11.63 6.73
C HIS A 124 0.38 -11.91 8.07
N PHE A 125 -0.22 -13.10 8.16
CA PHE A 125 -0.77 -13.64 9.38
C PHE A 125 0.04 -14.85 9.83
N ASP A 126 0.35 -14.92 11.11
CA ASP A 126 1.07 -16.04 11.74
C ASP A 126 0.24 -16.56 12.93
N ALA A 127 -0.32 -17.76 12.75
CA ALA A 127 -1.16 -18.39 13.75
C ALA A 127 -0.38 -18.81 15.01
N ASP A 128 0.88 -19.24 14.85
CA ASP A 128 1.71 -19.69 15.97
C ASP A 128 2.12 -18.50 16.83
N ARG A 129 2.41 -17.39 16.22
CA ARG A 129 2.71 -16.13 16.90
C ARG A 129 1.51 -15.61 17.68
N LYS A 130 0.31 -15.73 17.11
CA LYS A 130 -0.95 -15.38 17.76
C LYS A 130 -1.27 -16.32 18.93
N ALA A 131 -0.99 -17.62 18.81
CA ALA A 131 -1.24 -18.61 19.86
C ALA A 131 -0.33 -18.42 21.08
N GLN A 132 0.85 -17.81 20.93
CA GLN A 132 1.76 -17.49 22.03
C GLN A 132 1.29 -16.28 22.84
N GLU A 133 0.32 -15.51 22.33
CA GLU A 133 -0.26 -14.36 23.00
C GLU A 133 -1.42 -14.74 23.91
N GLN A 134 -1.12 -15.32 25.06
CA GLN A 134 -2.08 -15.45 26.15
C GLN A 134 -2.22 -14.09 26.87
N LEU A 135 -2.94 -13.16 26.26
CA LEU A 135 -3.24 -11.88 26.85
C LEU A 135 -4.49 -11.95 27.72
N THR A 136 -4.38 -11.48 28.94
CA THR A 136 -5.56 -11.25 29.80
C THR A 136 -6.41 -10.11 29.22
N PRO A 137 -7.74 -10.07 29.47
CA PRO A 137 -8.61 -8.97 29.03
C PRO A 137 -8.14 -7.58 29.47
N GLU A 138 -7.40 -7.50 30.57
CA GLU A 138 -6.82 -6.25 31.10
C GLU A 138 -5.60 -5.80 30.29
N GLU A 139 -4.75 -6.75 29.89
CA GLU A 139 -3.60 -6.48 29.03
C GLU A 139 -4.02 -6.08 27.61
N VAL A 140 -5.09 -6.66 27.08
CA VAL A 140 -5.68 -6.26 25.79
C VAL A 140 -6.13 -4.79 25.81
N LYS A 141 -6.73 -4.33 26.92
CA LYS A 141 -7.14 -2.93 27.09
C LYS A 141 -5.96 -1.98 27.24
N ALA A 142 -4.92 -2.42 27.98
CA ALA A 142 -3.74 -1.60 28.23
C ALA A 142 -2.78 -1.50 27.03
N PHE A 143 -2.70 -2.55 26.23
CA PHE A 143 -1.76 -2.65 25.10
C PHE A 143 -2.43 -3.22 23.84
N PRO A 144 -3.28 -2.45 23.13
CA PRO A 144 -3.98 -2.91 21.93
C PRO A 144 -3.02 -3.42 20.84
N ALA A 145 -1.80 -2.89 20.76
CA ALA A 145 -0.78 -3.33 19.80
C ALA A 145 -0.37 -4.80 19.98
N LYS A 146 -0.45 -5.36 21.18
CA LYS A 146 -0.17 -6.78 21.44
C LYS A 146 -1.21 -7.71 20.80
N VAL A 147 -2.46 -7.25 20.65
CA VAL A 147 -3.54 -8.03 20.00
C VAL A 147 -3.23 -8.31 18.51
N LEU A 148 -2.35 -7.52 17.93
CA LEU A 148 -1.95 -7.62 16.53
C LEU A 148 -0.62 -8.37 16.32
N ALA A 149 -0.02 -9.00 17.34
CA ALA A 149 1.29 -9.63 17.17
C ALA A 149 1.30 -10.82 16.22
N GLY A 150 0.13 -11.47 15.99
CA GLY A 150 -0.03 -12.45 14.92
C GLY A 150 -0.09 -11.86 13.51
N TYR A 151 -0.09 -10.52 13.37
CA TYR A 151 -0.13 -9.84 12.09
C TYR A 151 1.14 -9.04 11.89
N SER A 152 1.69 -9.09 10.69
CA SER A 152 2.84 -8.27 10.30
C SER A 152 2.60 -7.59 8.97
N GLU A 153 3.23 -6.45 8.80
CA GLU A 153 3.27 -5.74 7.53
C GLU A 153 4.72 -5.42 7.18
N GLU A 154 5.04 -5.59 5.91
CA GLU A 154 6.36 -5.33 5.36
C GLU A 154 6.24 -4.37 4.18
N PHE A 155 7.21 -3.47 4.05
CA PHE A 155 7.24 -2.49 2.98
C PHE A 155 8.12 -2.99 1.84
N HIS A 156 7.53 -3.15 0.66
CA HIS A 156 8.17 -3.74 -0.51
C HIS A 156 8.24 -2.75 -1.67
N LEU A 157 9.24 -2.93 -2.54
CA LEU A 157 9.31 -2.33 -3.86
C LEU A 157 9.05 -3.42 -4.90
N GLY A 158 8.00 -3.24 -5.69
CA GLY A 158 7.70 -4.06 -6.87
C GLY A 158 8.19 -3.40 -8.14
N LEU A 159 8.75 -4.19 -9.05
CA LEU A 159 9.19 -3.76 -10.38
C LEU A 159 8.61 -4.71 -11.42
N TRP A 160 8.02 -4.17 -12.47
CA TRP A 160 7.46 -4.95 -13.58
C TRP A 160 7.91 -4.37 -14.91
N LEU A 161 8.34 -5.26 -15.79
CA LEU A 161 8.71 -4.94 -17.15
C LEU A 161 7.94 -5.86 -18.10
N HIS A 162 7.36 -5.28 -19.13
CA HIS A 162 6.67 -6.00 -20.20
C HIS A 162 6.95 -5.32 -21.53
N GLY A 163 7.17 -6.11 -22.57
CA GLY A 163 7.41 -5.63 -23.93
C GLY A 163 8.85 -5.83 -24.38
N ASN A 164 9.23 -5.11 -25.42
CA ASN A 164 10.51 -5.22 -26.06
C ASN A 164 11.62 -4.51 -25.27
N ARG A 165 12.81 -5.05 -25.30
CA ARG A 165 14.02 -4.42 -24.77
C ARG A 165 14.33 -3.12 -25.49
N VAL A 166 14.21 -3.15 -26.80
CA VAL A 166 14.37 -1.99 -27.68
C VAL A 166 13.14 -1.88 -28.56
N GLU A 167 12.48 -0.74 -28.54
CA GLU A 167 11.35 -0.46 -29.41
C GLU A 167 11.83 -0.22 -30.82
N GLY A 168 11.18 -0.87 -31.80
CA GLY A 168 11.51 -0.73 -33.21
C GLY A 168 11.35 0.70 -33.69
N SER A 169 12.22 1.08 -34.59
CA SER A 169 12.20 2.39 -35.22
C SER A 169 12.45 2.22 -36.73
N TRP A 170 12.47 3.32 -37.45
CA TRP A 170 12.82 3.29 -38.87
C TRP A 170 14.24 2.75 -39.15
N ALA A 171 15.12 2.75 -38.15
CA ALA A 171 16.52 2.36 -38.27
C ALA A 171 16.80 0.93 -37.80
N HIS A 172 15.95 0.32 -37.00
CA HIS A 172 16.14 -1.02 -36.43
C HIS A 172 14.80 -1.69 -36.09
N ALA A 173 14.79 -3.02 -36.10
CA ALA A 173 13.63 -3.81 -35.69
C ALA A 173 13.49 -3.85 -34.17
N ASP A 174 12.30 -4.26 -33.69
CA ASP A 174 12.06 -4.57 -32.27
C ASP A 174 13.01 -5.67 -31.77
N GLU A 175 13.57 -5.49 -30.59
CA GLU A 175 14.32 -6.52 -29.87
C GLU A 175 13.56 -6.94 -28.61
N ALA A 176 13.30 -8.25 -28.48
CA ALA A 176 12.65 -8.86 -27.31
C ALA A 176 13.53 -8.88 -26.05
#